data_1e1af51465087cf01b206b96c4b078fa
#
_entry.id   1e1af51465087cf01b206b96c4b078fa
#
_cell.length_a   1.000
_cell.length_b   1.000
_cell.length_c   1.000
_cell.angle_alpha   90.00
_cell.angle_beta   90.00
_cell.angle_gamma   90.00
#
_symmetry.space_group_name_H-M   'P 1'
#
loop_
_entity.id
_entity.type
_entity.pdbx_description
1 polymer ?
#
loop_
_entity_poly.entity_id
_entity_poly.type
_entity_poly.pdbx_seq_one_letter_code
_entity_poly.pdbx_strand_id
1 'polypeptide(L)'
;MKHYNLKVKLLTLLGVITLSMSSCGDWLLIEPKTFVTEDNFWNEKTDVDQMVAGVYCMLQNSDIIQRCIVWGELRSDNIQDGKDVAKNDDLYRALRENLRANNEYTDWSQFYKTINACNIVIERAPSVAEKDPTYTPSQVLATQAEMKAIKALCMFYLVRAFKDCPYPNHAYQSELDLEPMPAADGDSIVRVLIGELEECVGYALKKYPEDEDKDHNSNVNRITQSGIYAILCDLCLWNNDYEKVITYAEKIIDQKWLDFDKDYSNNVNMESGGKPVNFRWDDDDYTHILSKHTGYPLYPCYSGNEYGSSYNAIFGDTQNSFESIFELAYTPSASGGNYLSNGAIKNFFGSRSEREQSEGPLFAHENVVTDAINKLYKVYDHQYDLRYYTNTSADEQWSKGYPAKYVCNEIEVTTQTSSQIPFVASYSGGSRDDRNWIFYRLTDVMLMEAEALVELAGKDYYTTDENGDKIVDEYLKRAFSIVWVINRRSLMTPHYINTTSVTSGLVLKLKAEYQTQDGMRELVQKERRRELMFEGKRWFDLLRRCHRDGQTTDYIKKNVPAKGNSTGVILFVNYESLFWPYNKTELKANTALTQKPFYGGTDDEDKYYESSQK
;
A
#
# COMPACT_ATOMS: atom_id res chain seq x y z
N MET A 1 1.13 65.83 -69.24
CA MET A 1 0.44 65.86 -67.92
C MET A 1 -0.29 64.56 -67.56
N LYS A 2 -0.75 63.69 -68.47
CA LYS A 2 -1.45 62.46 -68.13
C LYS A 2 -0.55 61.35 -67.47
N HIS A 3 0.73 61.28 -67.80
CA HIS A 3 1.66 60.26 -67.22
C HIS A 3 2.18 60.58 -65.81
N TYR A 4 2.13 61.87 -65.42
CA TYR A 4 2.60 62.29 -64.11
C TYR A 4 1.59 61.91 -62.99
N ASN A 5 0.30 62.07 -63.35
CA ASN A 5 -0.83 61.74 -62.46
C ASN A 5 -0.96 60.24 -62.22
N LEU A 6 -0.53 59.39 -63.15
CA LEU A 6 -0.59 57.91 -62.95
C LEU A 6 0.51 57.41 -62.00
N LYS A 7 1.74 58.00 -62.11
CA LYS A 7 2.86 57.65 -61.20
C LYS A 7 2.60 58.12 -59.76
N VAL A 8 2.01 59.30 -59.58
CA VAL A 8 1.63 59.79 -58.24
C VAL A 8 0.51 58.96 -57.61
N LYS A 9 -0.48 58.56 -58.42
CA LYS A 9 -1.53 57.66 -57.93
C LYS A 9 -1.04 56.24 -57.60
N LEU A 10 -0.04 55.75 -58.35
CA LEU A 10 0.61 54.46 -58.08
C LEU A 10 1.47 54.51 -56.83
N LEU A 11 2.21 55.60 -56.60
CA LEU A 11 3.00 55.83 -55.38
C LEU A 11 2.12 56.03 -54.13
N THR A 12 1.00 56.74 -54.23
CA THR A 12 0.06 56.87 -53.13
C THR A 12 -0.67 55.53 -52.83
N LEU A 13 -1.01 54.73 -53.85
CA LEU A 13 -1.56 53.41 -53.64
C LEU A 13 -0.58 52.44 -52.99
N LEU A 14 0.70 52.51 -53.41
CA LEU A 14 1.80 51.70 -52.79
C LEU A 14 2.05 52.14 -51.35
N GLY A 15 2.02 53.44 -51.04
CA GLY A 15 2.15 53.98 -49.68
C GLY A 15 1.00 53.61 -48.75
N VAL A 16 -0.24 53.52 -49.26
CA VAL A 16 -1.40 53.06 -48.48
C VAL A 16 -1.33 51.53 -48.22
N ILE A 17 -0.82 50.76 -49.18
CA ILE A 17 -0.65 49.31 -49.03
C ILE A 17 0.49 48.99 -48.00
N THR A 18 1.58 49.77 -47.99
CA THR A 18 2.65 49.57 -47.00
C THR A 18 2.28 50.03 -45.60
N LEU A 19 1.39 51.04 -45.45
CA LEU A 19 0.88 51.46 -44.16
C LEU A 19 -0.19 50.51 -43.60
N SER A 20 -0.88 49.73 -44.45
CA SER A 20 -1.82 48.72 -43.99
C SER A 20 -1.18 47.38 -43.62
N MET A 21 0.12 47.17 -43.90
CA MET A 21 0.84 45.94 -43.51
C MET A 21 1.62 46.05 -42.16
N SER A 22 1.62 47.23 -41.52
CA SER A 22 2.29 47.43 -40.23
C SER A 22 1.32 47.42 -39.02
N SER A 23 0.05 47.11 -39.23
CA SER A 23 -0.95 47.02 -38.16
C SER A 23 -1.56 45.63 -38.17
N CYS A 24 -1.37 44.93 -37.09
CA CYS A 24 -2.01 43.69 -36.62
C CYS A 24 -1.13 42.44 -36.59
N GLY A 25 0.01 42.53 -35.89
CA GLY A 25 0.57 41.31 -35.30
C GLY A 25 -0.28 40.83 -34.10
N ASP A 26 -0.81 41.79 -33.31
CA ASP A 26 -1.53 41.47 -32.07
C ASP A 26 -3.02 41.13 -32.24
N TRP A 27 -3.61 41.41 -33.40
CA TRP A 27 -5.05 41.15 -33.63
C TRP A 27 -5.36 39.73 -34.12
N LEU A 28 -4.35 38.96 -34.52
CA LEU A 28 -4.46 37.55 -34.91
C LEU A 28 -4.13 36.57 -33.77
N LEU A 29 -3.60 37.08 -32.67
CA LEU A 29 -3.50 36.35 -31.42
C LEU A 29 -4.77 36.61 -30.59
N ILE A 30 -5.94 36.17 -31.08
CA ILE A 30 -7.06 35.95 -30.19
C ILE A 30 -6.72 34.70 -29.41
N GLU A 31 -6.09 34.90 -28.24
CA GLU A 31 -6.07 33.87 -27.23
C GLU A 31 -7.53 33.53 -26.94
N PRO A 32 -7.96 32.29 -27.19
CA PRO A 32 -9.34 31.90 -26.89
C PRO A 32 -9.49 32.02 -25.38
N LYS A 33 -10.21 33.02 -24.91
CA LYS A 33 -10.50 33.24 -23.46
C LYS A 33 -11.24 32.07 -22.80
N THR A 34 -11.51 31.02 -23.56
CA THR A 34 -12.21 29.80 -23.12
C THR A 34 -11.34 28.54 -23.14
N PHE A 35 -10.12 28.59 -23.64
CA PHE A 35 -9.17 27.48 -23.53
C PHE A 35 -8.10 27.83 -22.52
N VAL A 36 -8.03 27.06 -21.44
CA VAL A 36 -6.93 27.10 -20.50
C VAL A 36 -5.72 26.53 -21.22
N THR A 37 -4.78 27.40 -21.63
CA THR A 37 -3.46 26.98 -22.11
C THR A 37 -2.56 26.74 -20.90
N GLU A 38 -1.55 25.91 -21.05
CA GLU A 38 -0.60 25.62 -19.96
C GLU A 38 0.01 26.92 -19.37
N ASP A 39 0.36 27.88 -20.20
CA ASP A 39 0.93 29.17 -19.78
C ASP A 39 -0.06 30.04 -18.96
N ASN A 40 -1.36 29.83 -19.15
CA ASN A 40 -2.43 30.55 -18.47
C ASN A 40 -3.05 29.80 -17.30
N PHE A 41 -2.62 28.59 -17.04
CA PHE A 41 -3.18 27.76 -15.94
C PHE A 41 -2.57 28.11 -14.59
N TRP A 42 -1.25 28.23 -14.51
CA TRP A 42 -0.51 28.33 -13.25
C TRP A 42 -0.43 29.78 -12.72
N ASN A 43 -1.49 30.28 -12.09
CA ASN A 43 -1.58 31.67 -11.59
C ASN A 43 -1.85 31.79 -10.10
N GLU A 44 -2.69 30.91 -9.54
CA GLU A 44 -3.17 31.01 -8.16
C GLU A 44 -2.98 29.68 -7.41
N LYS A 45 -2.95 29.73 -6.08
CA LYS A 45 -2.87 28.55 -5.22
C LYS A 45 -3.94 27.52 -5.57
N THR A 46 -5.14 27.95 -5.95
CA THR A 46 -6.25 27.09 -6.35
C THR A 46 -5.92 26.23 -7.56
N ASP A 47 -5.08 26.71 -8.49
CA ASP A 47 -4.64 25.95 -9.65
C ASP A 47 -3.71 24.80 -9.22
N VAL A 48 -2.82 25.08 -8.28
CA VAL A 48 -1.95 24.06 -7.68
C VAL A 48 -2.79 23.02 -6.93
N ASP A 49 -3.76 23.44 -6.12
CA ASP A 49 -4.65 22.56 -5.36
C ASP A 49 -5.47 21.65 -6.30
N GLN A 50 -5.94 22.16 -7.45
CA GLN A 50 -6.63 21.36 -8.47
C GLN A 50 -5.71 20.29 -9.08
N MET A 51 -4.45 20.64 -9.37
CA MET A 51 -3.49 19.66 -9.89
C MET A 51 -3.12 18.60 -8.84
N VAL A 52 -2.96 18.99 -7.58
CA VAL A 52 -2.77 18.06 -6.46
C VAL A 52 -3.96 17.10 -6.37
N ALA A 53 -5.19 17.60 -6.41
CA ALA A 53 -6.38 16.75 -6.45
C ALA A 53 -6.38 15.81 -7.66
N GLY A 54 -5.94 16.31 -8.83
CA GLY A 54 -5.74 15.50 -10.04
C GLY A 54 -4.78 14.33 -9.83
N VAL A 55 -3.67 14.54 -9.11
CA VAL A 55 -2.71 13.47 -8.76
C VAL A 55 -3.38 12.38 -7.91
N TYR A 56 -4.19 12.77 -6.92
CA TYR A 56 -4.95 11.80 -6.12
C TYR A 56 -5.97 11.05 -6.96
N CYS A 57 -6.67 11.72 -7.88
CA CYS A 57 -7.57 11.05 -8.83
C CYS A 57 -6.82 10.04 -9.72
N MET A 58 -5.58 10.32 -10.10
CA MET A 58 -4.76 9.36 -10.84
C MET A 58 -4.39 8.15 -9.98
N LEU A 59 -4.08 8.33 -8.69
CA LEU A 59 -3.84 7.22 -7.75
C LEU A 59 -5.10 6.37 -7.53
N GLN A 60 -6.29 6.99 -7.52
CA GLN A 60 -7.57 6.30 -7.35
C GLN A 60 -8.00 5.51 -8.61
N ASN A 61 -7.26 5.60 -9.70
CA ASN A 61 -7.52 4.81 -10.89
C ASN A 61 -7.48 3.31 -10.55
N SER A 62 -8.47 2.56 -11.03
CA SER A 62 -8.60 1.12 -10.77
C SER A 62 -7.35 0.32 -11.17
N ASP A 63 -6.62 0.78 -12.19
CA ASP A 63 -5.39 0.13 -12.65
C ASP A 63 -4.28 0.17 -11.58
N ILE A 64 -4.17 1.25 -10.81
CA ILE A 64 -3.23 1.33 -9.68
C ILE A 64 -3.57 0.24 -8.65
N ILE A 65 -4.84 0.17 -8.22
CA ILE A 65 -5.25 -0.79 -7.19
C ILE A 65 -5.14 -2.23 -7.69
N GLN A 66 -5.48 -2.48 -8.95
CA GLN A 66 -5.26 -3.80 -9.56
C GLN A 66 -3.79 -4.22 -9.49
N ARG A 67 -2.86 -3.32 -9.83
CA ARG A 67 -1.42 -3.60 -9.73
C ARG A 67 -0.97 -3.77 -8.28
N CYS A 68 -1.51 -2.98 -7.34
CA CYS A 68 -1.22 -3.19 -5.91
C CYS A 68 -1.60 -4.61 -5.45
N ILE A 69 -2.76 -5.12 -5.88
CA ILE A 69 -3.20 -6.49 -5.58
C ILE A 69 -2.33 -7.52 -6.32
N VAL A 70 -2.16 -7.37 -7.63
CA VAL A 70 -1.46 -8.36 -8.47
C VAL A 70 0.04 -8.41 -8.14
N TRP A 71 0.70 -7.26 -8.03
CA TRP A 71 2.13 -7.22 -7.74
C TRP A 71 2.46 -7.58 -6.28
N GLY A 72 1.59 -7.19 -5.35
CA GLY A 72 1.86 -7.34 -3.93
C GLY A 72 1.23 -8.57 -3.25
N GLU A 73 0.26 -9.25 -3.89
CA GLU A 73 -0.45 -10.37 -3.25
C GLU A 73 -0.53 -11.63 -4.11
N LEU A 74 -0.78 -11.50 -5.44
CA LEU A 74 -1.17 -12.61 -6.32
C LEU A 74 -0.22 -13.82 -6.25
N ARG A 75 1.09 -13.56 -6.31
CA ARG A 75 2.14 -14.58 -6.36
C ARG A 75 2.49 -15.15 -4.98
N SER A 76 1.90 -14.61 -3.90
CA SER A 76 2.20 -14.98 -2.51
C SER A 76 1.62 -16.35 -2.11
N ASP A 77 1.98 -16.80 -0.93
CA ASP A 77 1.45 -17.99 -0.28
C ASP A 77 0.02 -17.82 0.29
N ASN A 78 -0.61 -16.65 0.08
CA ASN A 78 -1.98 -16.38 0.53
C ASN A 78 -3.05 -16.69 -0.52
N ILE A 79 -2.71 -16.70 -1.79
CA ILE A 79 -3.66 -16.72 -2.91
C ILE A 79 -3.60 -18.04 -3.68
N GLN A 80 -4.75 -18.55 -4.10
CA GLN A 80 -4.92 -19.62 -5.08
C GLN A 80 -6.03 -19.32 -6.07
N ASP A 81 -6.22 -20.22 -7.04
CA ASP A 81 -7.28 -20.16 -8.03
C ASP A 81 -8.66 -20.04 -7.37
N GLY A 82 -9.40 -19.02 -7.78
CA GLY A 82 -10.81 -18.87 -7.48
C GLY A 82 -11.70 -19.28 -8.66
N LYS A 83 -12.95 -18.83 -8.60
CA LYS A 83 -13.93 -19.15 -9.62
C LYS A 83 -13.57 -18.46 -10.94
N ASP A 84 -13.62 -19.24 -12.01
CA ASP A 84 -13.48 -18.73 -13.38
C ASP A 84 -12.14 -17.98 -13.64
N VAL A 85 -11.11 -18.18 -12.82
CA VAL A 85 -9.80 -17.53 -13.01
C VAL A 85 -9.23 -17.77 -14.41
N ALA A 86 -9.49 -18.93 -15.01
CA ALA A 86 -9.06 -19.27 -16.36
C ALA A 86 -9.72 -18.44 -17.47
N LYS A 87 -10.77 -17.67 -17.16
CA LYS A 87 -11.37 -16.71 -18.11
C LYS A 87 -10.50 -15.47 -18.33
N ASN A 88 -9.63 -15.15 -17.35
CA ASN A 88 -8.57 -14.15 -17.51
C ASN A 88 -7.24 -14.89 -17.68
N ASP A 89 -6.79 -15.06 -18.93
CA ASP A 89 -5.57 -15.80 -19.26
C ASP A 89 -4.32 -15.19 -18.61
N ASP A 90 -4.24 -13.87 -18.53
CA ASP A 90 -3.11 -13.14 -17.95
C ASP A 90 -3.01 -13.36 -16.43
N LEU A 91 -4.14 -13.31 -15.73
CA LEU A 91 -4.22 -13.60 -14.29
C LEU A 91 -3.90 -15.07 -14.01
N TYR A 92 -4.50 -15.98 -14.82
CA TYR A 92 -4.29 -17.41 -14.71
C TYR A 92 -2.83 -17.82 -14.90
N ARG A 93 -2.15 -17.21 -15.89
CA ARG A 93 -0.72 -17.42 -16.14
C ARG A 93 0.15 -16.87 -15.04
N ALA A 94 -0.15 -15.63 -14.57
CA ALA A 94 0.62 -15.02 -13.51
C ALA A 94 0.56 -15.81 -12.19
N LEU A 95 -0.59 -16.38 -11.84
CA LEU A 95 -0.73 -17.31 -10.71
C LEU A 95 0.18 -18.55 -10.82
N ARG A 96 0.56 -18.94 -12.03
CA ARG A 96 1.41 -20.11 -12.34
C ARG A 96 2.84 -19.73 -12.66
N GLU A 97 3.26 -18.53 -12.30
CA GLU A 97 4.60 -18.00 -12.56
C GLU A 97 4.97 -17.92 -14.05
N ASN A 98 3.97 -17.96 -14.94
CA ASN A 98 4.14 -17.78 -16.37
C ASN A 98 4.02 -16.28 -16.71
N LEU A 99 5.02 -15.50 -16.31
CA LEU A 99 5.03 -14.06 -16.53
C LEU A 99 5.53 -13.76 -17.95
N ARG A 100 4.66 -13.14 -18.76
CA ARG A 100 4.97 -12.77 -20.15
C ARG A 100 5.04 -11.25 -20.31
N ALA A 101 5.85 -10.80 -21.26
CA ALA A 101 6.01 -9.38 -21.57
C ALA A 101 4.74 -8.72 -22.17
N ASN A 102 3.80 -9.49 -22.68
CA ASN A 102 2.50 -9.04 -23.16
C ASN A 102 1.35 -9.20 -22.15
N ASN A 103 1.64 -9.63 -20.92
CA ASN A 103 0.65 -9.74 -19.86
C ASN A 103 0.13 -8.34 -19.49
N GLU A 104 -1.19 -8.17 -19.34
CA GLU A 104 -1.81 -6.87 -19.02
C GLU A 104 -1.28 -6.24 -17.73
N TYR A 105 -0.90 -7.07 -16.74
CA TYR A 105 -0.37 -6.59 -15.46
C TYR A 105 1.08 -6.11 -15.50
N THR A 106 1.77 -6.24 -16.65
CA THR A 106 3.07 -5.61 -16.87
C THR A 106 2.98 -4.14 -17.30
N ASP A 107 1.78 -3.64 -17.58
CA ASP A 107 1.55 -2.23 -17.89
C ASP A 107 1.69 -1.37 -16.63
N TRP A 108 2.66 -0.49 -16.66
CA TRP A 108 3.01 0.46 -15.59
C TRP A 108 2.64 1.91 -15.92
N SER A 109 1.98 2.14 -17.05
CA SER A 109 1.73 3.48 -17.60
C SER A 109 1.04 4.42 -16.61
N GLN A 110 0.07 3.92 -15.83
CA GLN A 110 -0.65 4.74 -14.86
C GLN A 110 0.26 5.22 -13.71
N PHE A 111 1.24 4.42 -13.29
CA PHE A 111 2.24 4.84 -12.30
C PHE A 111 3.10 5.97 -12.85
N TYR A 112 3.63 5.85 -14.07
CA TYR A 112 4.44 6.89 -14.69
C TYR A 112 3.68 8.17 -14.98
N LYS A 113 2.40 8.08 -15.36
CA LYS A 113 1.51 9.26 -15.49
C LYS A 113 1.38 9.99 -14.16
N THR A 114 1.17 9.27 -13.07
CA THR A 114 1.09 9.84 -11.73
C THR A 114 2.41 10.47 -11.30
N ILE A 115 3.54 9.80 -11.54
CA ILE A 115 4.89 10.32 -11.26
C ILE A 115 5.13 11.62 -12.04
N ASN A 116 4.78 11.66 -13.33
CA ASN A 116 4.94 12.86 -14.14
C ASN A 116 4.05 14.01 -13.63
N ALA A 117 2.82 13.75 -13.26
CA ALA A 117 1.93 14.75 -12.67
C ALA A 117 2.50 15.31 -11.35
N CYS A 118 3.12 14.46 -10.52
CA CYS A 118 3.85 14.92 -9.32
C CYS A 118 5.01 15.85 -9.70
N ASN A 119 5.84 15.45 -10.68
CA ASN A 119 6.97 16.28 -11.13
C ASN A 119 6.48 17.64 -11.66
N ILE A 120 5.40 17.70 -12.42
CA ILE A 120 4.80 18.95 -12.92
C ILE A 120 4.44 19.87 -11.74
N VAL A 121 3.75 19.37 -10.72
CA VAL A 121 3.39 20.18 -9.54
C VAL A 121 4.64 20.64 -8.79
N ILE A 122 5.62 19.76 -8.58
CA ILE A 122 6.88 20.08 -7.88
C ILE A 122 7.61 21.25 -8.57
N GLU A 123 7.66 21.25 -9.91
CA GLU A 123 8.37 22.25 -10.69
C GLU A 123 7.58 23.56 -10.83
N ARG A 124 6.25 23.49 -10.95
CA ARG A 124 5.39 24.65 -11.19
C ARG A 124 4.98 25.41 -9.93
N ALA A 125 4.85 24.73 -8.78
CA ALA A 125 4.40 25.36 -7.53
C ALA A 125 5.19 26.61 -7.10
N PRO A 126 6.55 26.64 -7.21
CA PRO A 126 7.30 27.85 -6.87
C PRO A 126 6.94 29.08 -7.73
N SER A 127 6.72 28.90 -9.04
CA SER A 127 6.37 29.98 -9.95
C SER A 127 4.98 30.57 -9.70
N VAL A 128 4.06 29.77 -9.14
CA VAL A 128 2.72 30.25 -8.72
C VAL A 128 2.86 31.15 -7.49
N ALA A 129 3.70 30.80 -6.53
CA ALA A 129 3.93 31.63 -5.34
C ALA A 129 4.54 33.01 -5.66
N GLU A 130 5.24 33.16 -6.79
CA GLU A 130 5.70 34.45 -7.28
C GLU A 130 4.55 35.34 -7.78
N LYS A 131 3.45 34.73 -8.24
CA LYS A 131 2.26 35.43 -8.79
C LYS A 131 1.19 35.62 -7.72
N ASP A 132 0.99 34.66 -6.82
CA ASP A 132 -0.02 34.66 -5.77
C ASP A 132 0.60 34.79 -4.38
N PRO A 133 0.55 35.99 -3.78
CA PRO A 133 1.09 36.23 -2.43
C PRO A 133 0.41 35.42 -1.32
N THR A 134 -0.78 34.86 -1.56
CA THR A 134 -1.50 34.01 -0.59
C THR A 134 -0.91 32.62 -0.52
N TYR A 135 -0.20 32.18 -1.56
CA TYR A 135 0.52 30.91 -1.60
C TYR A 135 1.93 31.08 -1.02
N THR A 136 2.06 30.90 0.27
CA THR A 136 3.30 31.17 1.00
C THR A 136 4.42 30.18 0.69
N PRO A 137 5.70 30.55 0.86
CA PRO A 137 6.83 29.62 0.66
C PRO A 137 6.73 28.34 1.49
N SER A 138 6.18 28.40 2.71
CA SER A 138 5.97 27.20 3.54
C SER A 138 4.91 26.27 2.95
N GLN A 139 3.87 26.81 2.34
CA GLN A 139 2.86 26.01 1.64
C GLN A 139 3.43 25.39 0.36
N VAL A 140 4.29 26.09 -0.38
CA VAL A 140 5.01 25.52 -1.53
C VAL A 140 5.81 24.30 -1.11
N LEU A 141 6.62 24.43 -0.04
CA LEU A 141 7.43 23.33 0.48
C LEU A 141 6.57 22.15 0.96
N ALA A 142 5.41 22.44 1.58
CA ALA A 142 4.47 21.39 2.00
C ALA A 142 3.86 20.66 0.80
N THR A 143 3.45 21.38 -0.25
CA THR A 143 2.94 20.79 -1.50
C THR A 143 4.02 19.95 -2.18
N GLN A 144 5.25 20.44 -2.25
CA GLN A 144 6.36 19.69 -2.84
C GLN A 144 6.66 18.41 -2.05
N ALA A 145 6.62 18.46 -0.71
CA ALA A 145 6.81 17.30 0.15
C ALA A 145 5.71 16.24 -0.09
N GLU A 146 4.46 16.65 -0.20
CA GLU A 146 3.32 15.80 -0.52
C GLU A 146 3.49 15.10 -1.88
N MET A 147 3.87 15.86 -2.92
CA MET A 147 4.06 15.32 -4.27
C MET A 147 5.29 14.41 -4.38
N LYS A 148 6.40 14.75 -3.72
CA LYS A 148 7.58 13.87 -3.62
C LYS A 148 7.24 12.54 -2.94
N ALA A 149 6.38 12.55 -1.94
CA ALA A 149 5.95 11.33 -1.26
C ALA A 149 5.10 10.42 -2.18
N ILE A 150 4.18 10.98 -2.95
CA ILE A 150 3.38 10.21 -3.91
C ILE A 150 4.28 9.65 -5.03
N LYS A 151 5.19 10.47 -5.57
CA LYS A 151 6.22 10.03 -6.53
C LYS A 151 7.03 8.86 -5.96
N ALA A 152 7.53 8.99 -4.73
CA ALA A 152 8.32 7.95 -4.07
C ALA A 152 7.51 6.65 -3.87
N LEU A 153 6.25 6.75 -3.45
CA LEU A 153 5.37 5.59 -3.32
C LEU A 153 5.21 4.86 -4.66
N CYS A 154 4.89 5.59 -5.74
CA CYS A 154 4.75 5.00 -7.08
C CYS A 154 6.05 4.37 -7.57
N MET A 155 7.18 5.07 -7.45
CA MET A 155 8.49 4.54 -7.83
C MET A 155 8.86 3.28 -7.03
N PHE A 156 8.54 3.23 -5.74
CA PHE A 156 8.84 2.07 -4.93
C PHE A 156 7.98 0.85 -5.31
N TYR A 157 6.73 1.04 -5.71
CA TYR A 157 5.94 -0.04 -6.31
C TYR A 157 6.60 -0.58 -7.59
N LEU A 158 7.10 0.30 -8.47
CA LEU A 158 7.81 -0.09 -9.70
C LEU A 158 9.10 -0.86 -9.40
N VAL A 159 9.91 -0.41 -8.44
CA VAL A 159 11.13 -1.13 -8.01
C VAL A 159 10.78 -2.52 -7.48
N ARG A 160 9.77 -2.64 -6.61
CA ARG A 160 9.34 -3.94 -6.06
C ARG A 160 8.74 -4.88 -7.10
N ALA A 161 8.07 -4.33 -8.12
CA ALA A 161 7.49 -5.14 -9.19
C ALA A 161 8.51 -5.52 -10.26
N PHE A 162 9.39 -4.60 -10.66
CA PHE A 162 10.26 -4.75 -11.83
C PHE A 162 11.77 -4.78 -11.51
N LYS A 163 12.19 -4.67 -10.26
CA LYS A 163 13.57 -4.53 -9.80
C LYS A 163 14.19 -3.21 -10.30
N ASP A 164 14.56 -3.16 -11.56
CA ASP A 164 15.15 -2.01 -12.22
C ASP A 164 14.10 -1.34 -13.11
N CYS A 165 14.04 -0.01 -13.16
CA CYS A 165 13.05 0.72 -13.95
C CYS A 165 13.55 2.13 -14.31
N PRO A 166 13.02 2.78 -15.37
CA PRO A 166 13.33 4.17 -15.68
C PRO A 166 13.02 5.11 -14.50
N TYR A 167 13.92 6.07 -14.22
CA TYR A 167 13.74 7.03 -13.13
C TYR A 167 13.63 8.47 -13.66
N PRO A 168 12.40 8.97 -13.96
CA PRO A 168 12.21 10.34 -14.41
C PRO A 168 12.34 11.31 -13.21
N ASN A 169 13.32 12.24 -13.33
CA ASN A 169 13.61 13.23 -12.28
C ASN A 169 13.06 14.63 -12.56
N HIS A 170 12.41 14.83 -13.72
CA HIS A 170 11.78 16.10 -14.15
C HIS A 170 10.42 15.83 -14.80
N ALA A 171 9.68 16.92 -15.05
CA ALA A 171 8.39 16.87 -15.70
C ALA A 171 8.53 16.81 -17.23
N TYR A 172 7.73 15.94 -17.85
CA TYR A 172 7.53 15.93 -19.31
C TYR A 172 6.18 16.58 -19.62
N GLN A 173 6.20 17.60 -20.48
CA GLN A 173 5.00 18.36 -20.85
C GLN A 173 4.40 17.90 -22.17
N SER A 174 5.21 17.27 -23.02
CA SER A 174 4.85 16.79 -24.34
C SER A 174 5.42 15.41 -24.61
N GLU A 175 4.75 14.61 -25.42
CA GLU A 175 5.29 13.35 -25.92
C GLU A 175 6.58 13.56 -26.74
N LEU A 176 6.75 14.77 -27.29
CA LEU A 176 7.95 15.13 -28.06
C LEU A 176 9.18 15.37 -27.18
N ASP A 177 8.96 15.60 -25.87
CA ASP A 177 10.04 15.82 -24.90
C ASP A 177 10.54 14.51 -24.28
N LEU A 178 9.87 13.39 -24.59
CA LEU A 178 10.23 12.08 -24.07
C LEU A 178 11.51 11.56 -24.73
N GLU A 179 12.59 11.52 -23.97
CA GLU A 179 13.82 10.88 -24.39
C GLU A 179 13.84 9.40 -23.93
N PRO A 180 14.39 8.49 -24.78
CA PRO A 180 14.57 7.11 -24.37
C PRO A 180 15.42 7.01 -23.09
N MET A 181 14.90 6.35 -22.06
CA MET A 181 15.52 6.26 -20.74
C MET A 181 15.81 4.80 -20.39
N PRO A 182 17.07 4.43 -20.08
CA PRO A 182 17.38 3.07 -19.63
C PRO A 182 16.80 2.81 -18.24
N ALA A 183 16.66 1.54 -17.87
CA ALA A 183 16.38 1.17 -16.51
C ALA A 183 17.54 1.55 -15.58
N ALA A 184 17.22 2.23 -14.49
CA ALA A 184 18.15 2.51 -13.40
C ALA A 184 18.08 1.37 -12.36
N ASP A 185 19.18 1.13 -11.66
CA ASP A 185 19.25 0.14 -10.58
C ASP A 185 18.29 0.48 -9.45
N GLY A 186 17.43 -0.49 -9.09
CA GLY A 186 16.35 -0.28 -8.13
C GLY A 186 16.83 0.09 -6.74
N ASP A 187 17.93 -0.49 -6.27
CA ASP A 187 18.50 -0.17 -4.96
C ASP A 187 19.06 1.26 -4.93
N SER A 188 19.60 1.74 -6.06
CA SER A 188 20.02 3.13 -6.21
C SER A 188 18.83 4.09 -6.22
N ILE A 189 17.73 3.73 -6.90
CA ILE A 189 16.47 4.50 -6.85
C ILE A 189 15.98 4.61 -5.40
N VAL A 190 15.93 3.50 -4.65
CA VAL A 190 15.49 3.50 -3.25
C VAL A 190 16.32 4.47 -2.40
N ARG A 191 17.66 4.47 -2.54
CA ARG A 191 18.53 5.41 -1.81
C ARG A 191 18.26 6.87 -2.17
N VAL A 192 18.00 7.18 -3.44
CA VAL A 192 17.62 8.54 -3.89
C VAL A 192 16.28 8.94 -3.25
N LEU A 193 15.27 8.06 -3.29
CA LEU A 193 13.95 8.35 -2.70
C LEU A 193 14.02 8.58 -1.19
N ILE A 194 14.84 7.82 -0.46
CA ILE A 194 15.09 8.05 0.97
C ILE A 194 15.63 9.47 1.18
N GLY A 195 16.68 9.85 0.44
CA GLY A 195 17.27 11.18 0.55
C GLY A 195 16.27 12.30 0.24
N GLU A 196 15.52 12.21 -0.87
CA GLU A 196 14.51 13.19 -1.26
C GLU A 196 13.41 13.37 -0.19
N LEU A 197 12.99 12.28 0.47
CA LEU A 197 11.97 12.33 1.51
C LEU A 197 12.51 12.84 2.84
N GLU A 198 13.73 12.46 3.23
CA GLU A 198 14.40 12.97 4.44
C GLU A 198 14.58 14.49 4.38
N GLU A 199 14.92 15.03 3.20
CA GLU A 199 15.06 16.48 2.99
C GLU A 199 13.73 17.24 3.12
N CYS A 200 12.59 16.64 2.73
CA CYS A 200 11.33 17.35 2.65
C CYS A 200 10.34 17.02 3.76
N VAL A 201 10.48 15.92 4.50
CA VAL A 201 9.51 15.48 5.52
C VAL A 201 9.24 16.55 6.60
N GLY A 202 10.23 17.36 6.92
CA GLY A 202 10.10 18.45 7.89
C GLY A 202 9.14 19.56 7.46
N TYR A 203 8.87 19.70 6.18
CA TYR A 203 7.97 20.71 5.59
C TYR A 203 6.54 20.19 5.41
N ALA A 204 6.33 18.89 5.45
CA ALA A 204 5.01 18.29 5.29
C ALA A 204 4.06 18.66 6.44
N LEU A 205 2.78 18.81 6.13
CA LEU A 205 1.76 19.05 7.13
C LEU A 205 1.66 17.86 8.10
N LYS A 206 1.63 18.15 9.39
CA LYS A 206 1.33 17.14 10.42
C LYS A 206 -0.14 16.74 10.39
N LYS A 207 -1.00 17.74 10.21
CA LYS A 207 -2.45 17.60 10.03
C LYS A 207 -2.95 18.72 9.11
N TYR A 208 -3.99 18.45 8.37
CA TYR A 208 -4.71 19.45 7.59
C TYR A 208 -5.53 20.34 8.53
N PRO A 209 -5.68 21.65 8.23
CA PRO A 209 -6.46 22.58 9.04
C PRO A 209 -7.92 22.14 9.18
N GLU A 210 -8.53 22.33 10.35
CA GLU A 210 -9.93 21.93 10.63
C GLU A 210 -10.97 22.66 9.78
N ASP A 211 -10.68 23.87 9.33
CA ASP A 211 -11.53 24.63 8.42
C ASP A 211 -11.49 24.11 6.97
N GLU A 212 -10.39 23.46 6.59
CA GLU A 212 -10.22 22.79 5.30
C GLU A 212 -10.67 21.32 5.34
N ASP A 213 -10.72 20.68 6.50
CA ASP A 213 -11.00 19.25 6.72
C ASP A 213 -11.97 19.04 7.88
N LYS A 214 -13.24 19.41 7.67
CA LYS A 214 -14.30 19.31 8.70
C LYS A 214 -14.55 17.87 9.19
N ASP A 215 -14.36 16.90 8.32
CA ASP A 215 -14.60 15.49 8.63
C ASP A 215 -13.30 14.74 9.01
N HIS A 216 -12.18 15.46 9.13
CA HIS A 216 -10.83 14.92 9.42
C HIS A 216 -10.33 13.84 8.45
N ASN A 217 -10.99 13.68 7.30
CA ASN A 217 -10.68 12.65 6.31
C ASN A 217 -9.38 12.94 5.56
N SER A 218 -9.04 14.23 5.34
CA SER A 218 -7.80 14.62 4.66
C SER A 218 -6.55 14.18 5.43
N ASN A 219 -6.64 14.00 6.75
CA ASN A 219 -5.52 13.51 7.56
C ASN A 219 -5.14 12.05 7.28
N VAL A 220 -6.00 11.29 6.61
CA VAL A 220 -5.73 9.91 6.18
C VAL A 220 -5.80 9.73 4.67
N ASN A 221 -6.58 10.58 3.97
CA ASN A 221 -6.78 10.49 2.51
C ASN A 221 -5.78 11.33 1.71
N ARG A 222 -5.01 12.16 2.38
CA ARG A 222 -3.89 12.91 1.81
C ARG A 222 -2.60 12.61 2.59
N ILE A 223 -1.47 12.78 1.92
CA ILE A 223 -0.17 12.58 2.54
C ILE A 223 0.07 13.64 3.63
N THR A 224 0.27 13.18 4.86
CA THR A 224 0.75 13.97 5.99
C THR A 224 2.21 13.63 6.29
N GLN A 225 2.80 14.30 7.27
CA GLN A 225 4.14 13.95 7.76
C GLN A 225 4.24 12.48 8.19
N SER A 226 3.19 11.94 8.85
CA SER A 226 3.11 10.51 9.21
C SER A 226 3.06 9.61 7.97
N GLY A 227 2.38 10.03 6.90
CA GLY A 227 2.39 9.32 5.62
C GLY A 227 3.79 9.22 5.01
N ILE A 228 4.56 10.32 5.04
CA ILE A 228 5.95 10.31 4.56
C ILE A 228 6.83 9.41 5.43
N TYR A 229 6.70 9.48 6.76
CA TYR A 229 7.44 8.57 7.65
C TYR A 229 7.10 7.09 7.40
N ALA A 230 5.85 6.77 7.06
CA ALA A 230 5.47 5.38 6.74
C ALA A 230 6.13 4.90 5.43
N ILE A 231 6.20 5.75 4.40
CA ILE A 231 6.93 5.46 3.17
C ILE A 231 8.43 5.30 3.46
N LEU A 232 9.01 6.19 4.28
CA LEU A 232 10.41 6.08 4.72
C LEU A 232 10.69 4.79 5.49
N CYS A 233 9.78 4.34 6.38
CA CYS A 233 9.91 3.05 7.06
C CYS A 233 10.03 1.90 6.05
N ASP A 234 9.17 1.85 5.03
CA ASP A 234 9.15 0.76 4.04
C ASP A 234 10.38 0.81 3.13
N LEU A 235 10.81 2.00 2.69
CA LEU A 235 12.04 2.22 1.91
C LEU A 235 13.31 1.84 2.70
N CYS A 236 13.41 2.32 3.94
CA CYS A 236 14.55 2.03 4.81
C CYS A 236 14.61 0.54 5.19
N LEU A 237 13.47 -0.10 5.39
CA LEU A 237 13.41 -1.54 5.64
C LEU A 237 13.90 -2.34 4.42
N TRP A 238 13.58 -1.90 3.19
CA TRP A 238 14.13 -2.49 1.96
C TRP A 238 15.64 -2.26 1.84
N ASN A 239 16.12 -1.06 2.20
CA ASN A 239 17.55 -0.70 2.15
C ASN A 239 18.37 -1.24 3.34
N ASN A 240 17.75 -1.96 4.28
CA ASN A 240 18.35 -2.48 5.52
C ASN A 240 18.84 -1.39 6.49
N ASP A 241 18.25 -0.19 6.45
CA ASP A 241 18.54 0.93 7.36
C ASP A 241 17.66 0.84 8.62
N TYR A 242 17.85 -0.19 9.42
CA TYR A 242 16.94 -0.60 10.51
C TYR A 242 16.79 0.45 11.61
N GLU A 243 17.85 1.17 11.99
CA GLU A 243 17.79 2.25 12.98
C GLU A 243 16.87 3.39 12.51
N LYS A 244 16.89 3.70 11.20
CA LYS A 244 15.99 4.69 10.61
C LYS A 244 14.54 4.22 10.64
N VAL A 245 14.27 2.93 10.36
CA VAL A 245 12.92 2.36 10.46
C VAL A 245 12.36 2.57 11.85
N ILE A 246 13.10 2.22 12.91
CA ILE A 246 12.67 2.41 14.30
C ILE A 246 12.41 3.88 14.58
N THR A 247 13.32 4.77 14.16
CA THR A 247 13.19 6.21 14.37
C THR A 247 11.92 6.79 13.75
N TYR A 248 11.60 6.37 12.52
CA TYR A 248 10.41 6.89 11.82
C TYR A 248 9.12 6.23 12.32
N ALA A 249 9.16 4.95 12.67
CA ALA A 249 8.02 4.26 13.28
C ALA A 249 7.64 4.92 14.62
N GLU A 250 8.61 5.23 15.48
CA GLU A 250 8.37 5.93 16.75
C GLU A 250 7.73 7.30 16.55
N LYS A 251 8.14 8.07 15.53
CA LYS A 251 7.50 9.36 15.22
C LYS A 251 6.01 9.22 14.86
N ILE A 252 5.66 8.16 14.13
CA ILE A 252 4.26 7.87 13.80
C ILE A 252 3.49 7.45 15.05
N ILE A 253 4.05 6.55 15.85
CA ILE A 253 3.46 6.07 17.09
C ILE A 253 3.25 7.23 18.07
N ASP A 254 4.24 8.11 18.24
CA ASP A 254 4.12 9.33 19.04
C ASP A 254 2.96 10.21 18.57
N GLN A 255 2.81 10.41 17.26
CA GLN A 255 1.70 11.22 16.73
C GLN A 255 0.34 10.54 16.99
N LYS A 256 0.24 9.23 16.81
CA LYS A 256 -0.98 8.48 17.14
C LYS A 256 -1.33 8.51 18.63
N TRP A 257 -0.33 8.54 19.50
CA TRP A 257 -0.53 8.75 20.93
C TRP A 257 -1.06 10.14 21.26
N LEU A 258 -0.52 11.19 20.62
CA LEU A 258 -1.03 12.55 20.80
C LEU A 258 -2.50 12.66 20.36
N ASP A 259 -2.84 12.00 19.25
CA ASP A 259 -4.21 11.97 18.74
C ASP A 259 -5.13 11.16 19.69
N PHE A 260 -4.64 10.05 20.22
CA PHE A 260 -5.36 9.24 21.19
C PHE A 260 -5.60 10.01 22.50
N ASP A 261 -4.59 10.67 23.04
CA ASP A 261 -4.71 11.43 24.29
C ASP A 261 -5.68 12.60 24.13
N LYS A 262 -5.68 13.28 22.97
CA LYS A 262 -6.61 14.37 22.70
C LYS A 262 -8.06 13.89 22.62
N ASP A 263 -8.31 12.84 21.84
CA ASP A 263 -9.66 12.48 21.41
C ASP A 263 -10.26 11.29 22.18
N TYR A 264 -9.43 10.45 22.80
CA TYR A 264 -9.82 9.17 23.37
C TYR A 264 -9.26 8.85 24.78
N SER A 265 -8.59 9.78 25.45
CA SER A 265 -7.90 9.55 26.74
C SER A 265 -8.81 8.98 27.86
N ASN A 266 -10.11 9.22 27.76
CA ASN A 266 -11.11 8.71 28.71
C ASN A 266 -11.61 7.29 28.40
N ASN A 267 -11.18 6.69 27.28
CA ASN A 267 -11.59 5.36 26.85
C ASN A 267 -10.68 4.30 27.46
N VAL A 268 -10.90 3.98 28.73
CA VAL A 268 -10.10 2.98 29.46
C VAL A 268 -10.62 1.56 29.28
N ASN A 269 -11.85 1.40 28.77
CA ASN A 269 -12.52 0.10 28.67
C ASN A 269 -12.48 -0.43 27.22
N MET A 270 -12.03 -1.67 27.05
CA MET A 270 -12.10 -2.41 25.77
C MET A 270 -13.56 -2.57 25.24
N GLU A 271 -14.55 -2.23 26.04
CA GLU A 271 -15.99 -2.34 25.74
C GLU A 271 -16.61 -1.05 25.18
N SER A 272 -15.83 0.02 25.01
CA SER A 272 -16.36 1.31 24.59
C SER A 272 -16.44 1.42 23.06
N GLY A 273 -17.46 0.80 22.49
CA GLY A 273 -18.12 1.10 21.22
C GLY A 273 -17.25 1.59 20.06
N GLY A 274 -16.41 0.73 19.45
CA GLY A 274 -15.71 1.08 18.20
C GLY A 274 -14.65 2.18 18.32
N LYS A 275 -14.12 2.43 19.51
CA LYS A 275 -13.08 3.44 19.76
C LYS A 275 -11.73 2.77 20.05
N PRO A 276 -10.60 3.40 19.70
CA PRO A 276 -9.29 2.86 20.06
C PRO A 276 -9.09 2.85 21.58
N VAL A 277 -8.36 1.85 22.05
CA VAL A 277 -7.97 1.69 23.46
C VAL A 277 -6.47 1.43 23.55
N ASN A 278 -5.87 1.70 24.71
CA ASN A 278 -4.47 1.42 24.92
C ASN A 278 -4.24 -0.07 25.21
N PHE A 279 -3.70 -0.81 24.24
CA PHE A 279 -3.24 -2.17 24.43
C PHE A 279 -1.87 -2.19 25.09
N ARG A 280 -1.82 -2.70 26.31
CA ARG A 280 -0.60 -2.87 27.10
C ARG A 280 -0.21 -4.34 27.16
N TRP A 281 1.07 -4.56 27.33
CA TRP A 281 1.57 -5.86 27.73
C TRP A 281 1.52 -5.96 29.27
N ASP A 282 0.64 -6.81 29.79
CA ASP A 282 0.33 -6.92 31.23
C ASP A 282 1.04 -8.11 31.92
N ASP A 283 2.09 -8.67 31.35
CA ASP A 283 2.86 -9.73 32.01
C ASP A 283 3.81 -9.12 33.04
N ASP A 284 3.73 -9.57 34.31
CA ASP A 284 4.55 -9.05 35.41
C ASP A 284 6.06 -9.12 35.14
N ASP A 285 6.51 -10.05 34.30
CA ASP A 285 7.90 -10.17 33.85
C ASP A 285 8.30 -9.21 32.71
N TYR A 286 7.32 -8.52 32.09
CA TYR A 286 7.52 -7.74 30.85
C TYR A 286 7.12 -6.27 30.96
N THR A 287 7.06 -5.72 32.15
CA THR A 287 6.63 -4.34 32.46
C THR A 287 7.52 -3.23 31.90
N HIS A 288 8.64 -3.56 31.30
CA HIS A 288 9.58 -2.58 30.75
C HIS A 288 9.60 -2.64 29.21
N ILE A 289 8.56 -2.08 28.59
CA ILE A 289 8.59 -1.79 27.15
C ILE A 289 9.58 -0.65 26.93
N LEU A 290 10.54 -0.82 26.04
CA LEU A 290 11.51 0.22 25.62
C LEU A 290 10.85 1.41 24.92
N SER A 291 9.55 1.36 24.69
CA SER A 291 8.82 2.47 24.08
C SER A 291 8.60 3.57 25.13
N LYS A 292 8.63 4.80 24.67
CA LYS A 292 8.26 5.99 25.43
C LYS A 292 6.83 5.90 26.00
N HIS A 293 6.01 5.05 25.40
CA HIS A 293 4.60 4.84 25.73
C HIS A 293 4.39 3.47 26.37
N THR A 294 3.39 3.37 27.25
CA THR A 294 3.10 2.15 28.01
C THR A 294 2.32 1.10 27.22
N GLY A 295 2.07 1.30 25.91
CA GLY A 295 1.30 0.40 25.04
C GLY A 295 1.07 1.03 23.69
N TYR A 296 0.05 0.56 22.96
CA TYR A 296 -0.29 1.02 21.61
C TYR A 296 -1.80 1.31 21.50
N PRO A 297 -2.20 2.47 20.94
CA PRO A 297 -3.59 2.81 20.76
C PRO A 297 -4.17 2.10 19.52
N LEU A 298 -4.92 1.03 19.73
CA LEU A 298 -5.51 0.20 18.67
C LEU A 298 -7.02 0.01 18.92
N TYR A 299 -7.75 -0.29 17.84
CA TYR A 299 -9.14 -0.72 17.97
C TYR A 299 -9.21 -2.12 18.59
N PRO A 300 -10.08 -2.36 19.58
CA PRO A 300 -10.32 -3.69 20.11
C PRO A 300 -11.13 -4.52 19.10
N CYS A 301 -10.87 -5.83 19.03
CA CYS A 301 -11.68 -6.75 18.23
C CYS A 301 -13.08 -7.01 18.79
N TYR A 302 -13.36 -6.47 19.96
CA TYR A 302 -14.65 -6.60 20.62
C TYR A 302 -15.14 -5.22 21.06
N SER A 303 -16.38 -4.90 20.73
CA SER A 303 -17.05 -3.69 21.18
C SER A 303 -18.50 -4.01 21.55
N GLY A 304 -18.84 -3.94 22.84
CA GLY A 304 -20.18 -4.27 23.31
C GLY A 304 -20.50 -5.75 23.09
N ASN A 305 -21.37 -6.05 22.14
CA ASN A 305 -21.75 -7.42 21.74
C ASN A 305 -21.20 -7.81 20.35
N GLU A 306 -20.40 -6.93 19.72
CA GLU A 306 -19.91 -7.11 18.35
C GLU A 306 -18.46 -7.58 18.35
N TYR A 307 -18.20 -8.69 17.67
CA TYR A 307 -16.86 -9.22 17.42
C TYR A 307 -16.36 -8.76 16.05
N GLY A 308 -15.04 -8.63 15.91
CA GLY A 308 -14.42 -8.16 14.68
C GLY A 308 -14.53 -6.66 14.44
N SER A 309 -15.01 -5.89 15.44
CA SER A 309 -15.25 -4.45 15.33
C SER A 309 -14.02 -3.64 14.90
N SER A 310 -12.81 -4.08 15.26
CA SER A 310 -11.57 -3.44 14.79
C SER A 310 -11.43 -3.51 13.27
N TYR A 311 -11.70 -4.66 12.67
CA TYR A 311 -11.56 -4.85 11.23
C TYR A 311 -12.72 -4.21 10.47
N ASN A 312 -13.93 -4.18 11.06
CA ASN A 312 -15.03 -3.40 10.51
C ASN A 312 -14.72 -1.89 10.55
N ALA A 313 -14.11 -1.39 11.62
CA ALA A 313 -13.69 0.01 11.72
C ALA A 313 -12.57 0.37 10.73
N ILE A 314 -11.70 -0.58 10.34
CA ILE A 314 -10.59 -0.35 9.43
C ILE A 314 -11.00 -0.57 7.96
N PHE A 315 -11.68 -1.66 7.64
CA PHE A 315 -12.00 -2.10 6.28
C PHE A 315 -13.48 -2.05 5.94
N GLY A 316 -14.34 -1.89 6.95
CA GLY A 316 -15.78 -1.94 6.84
C GLY A 316 -16.44 -0.60 6.53
N ASP A 317 -17.59 -0.36 7.13
CA ASP A 317 -18.46 0.77 6.81
C ASP A 317 -17.92 2.12 7.30
N THR A 318 -17.08 2.12 8.33
CA THR A 318 -16.56 3.37 8.91
C THR A 318 -15.43 3.99 8.09
N GLN A 319 -14.53 3.21 7.52
CA GLN A 319 -13.36 3.69 6.75
C GLN A 319 -12.65 4.90 7.41
N ASN A 320 -11.58 5.44 6.87
CA ASN A 320 -10.82 6.57 7.45
C ASN A 320 -10.53 6.36 8.95
N SER A 321 -10.11 5.15 9.29
CA SER A 321 -9.99 4.72 10.67
C SER A 321 -8.85 5.44 11.41
N PHE A 322 -8.94 5.50 12.75
CA PHE A 322 -7.83 5.99 13.58
C PHE A 322 -6.50 5.27 13.29
N GLU A 323 -6.53 3.97 12.98
CA GLU A 323 -5.32 3.21 12.66
C GLU A 323 -4.77 3.51 11.26
N SER A 324 -5.55 4.10 10.35
CA SER A 324 -5.09 4.46 9.00
C SER A 324 -4.09 5.62 9.06
N ILE A 325 -3.07 5.53 8.21
CA ILE A 325 -2.03 6.56 8.04
C ILE A 325 -2.14 7.17 6.67
N PHE A 326 -2.32 6.33 5.64
CA PHE A 326 -2.61 6.78 4.29
C PHE A 326 -3.48 5.75 3.56
N GLU A 327 -4.64 6.20 3.11
CA GLU A 327 -5.59 5.41 2.32
C GLU A 327 -6.25 6.22 1.23
N LEU A 328 -6.61 5.58 0.12
CA LEU A 328 -7.37 6.21 -0.96
C LEU A 328 -8.86 6.09 -0.68
N ALA A 329 -9.54 7.23 -0.63
CA ALA A 329 -10.96 7.30 -0.41
C ALA A 329 -11.76 7.03 -1.70
N TYR A 330 -12.84 6.27 -1.56
CA TYR A 330 -13.82 6.05 -2.60
C TYR A 330 -15.20 6.41 -2.06
N THR A 331 -16.07 6.92 -2.92
CA THR A 331 -17.39 7.38 -2.52
C THR A 331 -18.47 6.41 -3.01
N PRO A 332 -19.43 6.01 -2.14
CA PRO A 332 -20.53 5.18 -2.54
C PRO A 332 -21.39 5.89 -3.60
N SER A 333 -22.02 5.10 -4.46
CA SER A 333 -23.02 5.59 -5.41
C SER A 333 -24.23 6.14 -4.66
N ALA A 334 -24.17 7.41 -4.27
CA ALA A 334 -25.37 8.12 -3.87
C ALA A 334 -26.19 8.46 -5.12
N SER A 335 -27.49 8.31 -5.06
CA SER A 335 -28.44 8.55 -6.16
C SER A 335 -28.15 9.92 -6.83
N GLY A 336 -27.48 9.91 -7.98
CA GLY A 336 -27.29 11.07 -8.84
C GLY A 336 -25.99 11.88 -8.68
N GLY A 337 -25.01 11.44 -7.89
CA GLY A 337 -23.70 12.10 -7.74
C GLY A 337 -22.57 11.44 -8.54
N ASN A 338 -21.42 12.11 -8.59
CA ASN A 338 -20.19 11.54 -9.13
C ASN A 338 -19.78 10.32 -8.28
N TYR A 339 -19.69 9.18 -8.96
CA TYR A 339 -19.35 7.90 -8.36
C TYR A 339 -17.88 7.60 -8.59
N LEU A 340 -17.13 7.43 -7.54
CA LEU A 340 -15.74 6.99 -7.58
C LEU A 340 -15.64 5.58 -7.00
N SER A 341 -15.45 4.60 -7.87
CA SER A 341 -15.49 3.18 -7.53
C SER A 341 -14.10 2.58 -7.40
N ASN A 342 -13.90 1.77 -6.38
CA ASN A 342 -12.78 0.83 -6.32
C ASN A 342 -13.23 -0.56 -6.81
N GLY A 343 -13.49 -0.68 -8.10
CA GLY A 343 -13.90 -1.96 -8.69
C GLY A 343 -12.86 -3.07 -8.58
N ALA A 344 -11.59 -2.75 -8.32
CA ALA A 344 -10.51 -3.73 -8.28
C ALA A 344 -10.70 -4.76 -7.16
N ILE A 345 -11.08 -4.35 -5.95
CA ILE A 345 -11.33 -5.27 -4.83
C ILE A 345 -12.42 -6.28 -5.19
N LYS A 346 -13.56 -5.79 -5.70
CA LYS A 346 -14.68 -6.65 -6.13
C LYS A 346 -14.27 -7.58 -7.28
N ASN A 347 -13.55 -7.07 -8.26
CA ASN A 347 -13.15 -7.84 -9.44
C ASN A 347 -12.21 -8.99 -9.09
N PHE A 348 -11.35 -8.86 -8.08
CA PHE A 348 -10.42 -9.90 -7.68
C PHE A 348 -10.95 -10.82 -6.58
N PHE A 349 -11.60 -10.26 -5.56
CA PHE A 349 -12.03 -11.01 -4.37
C PHE A 349 -13.53 -11.35 -4.37
N GLY A 350 -14.29 -10.79 -5.32
CA GLY A 350 -15.72 -10.98 -5.39
C GLY A 350 -16.49 -10.04 -4.44
N SER A 351 -17.82 -10.19 -4.45
CA SER A 351 -18.70 -9.48 -3.53
C SER A 351 -19.55 -10.48 -2.79
N ARG A 352 -19.79 -10.22 -1.51
CA ARG A 352 -20.72 -11.00 -0.71
C ARG A 352 -21.73 -10.07 -0.06
N SER A 353 -22.98 -10.29 -0.38
CA SER A 353 -24.12 -9.73 0.33
C SER A 353 -25.17 -10.82 0.44
N GLU A 354 -26.15 -10.60 1.29
CA GLU A 354 -27.34 -11.48 1.35
C GLU A 354 -28.05 -11.62 -0.01
N ARG A 355 -27.84 -10.66 -0.92
CA ARG A 355 -28.53 -10.59 -2.22
C ARG A 355 -27.63 -10.92 -3.42
N GLU A 356 -26.32 -10.77 -3.30
CA GLU A 356 -25.38 -10.99 -4.39
C GLU A 356 -24.15 -11.74 -3.89
N GLN A 357 -24.01 -12.99 -4.32
CA GLN A 357 -22.82 -13.80 -4.05
C GLN A 357 -22.06 -13.95 -5.36
N SER A 358 -21.15 -13.03 -5.65
CA SER A 358 -20.20 -13.19 -6.73
C SER A 358 -18.86 -13.65 -6.16
N GLU A 359 -18.44 -14.85 -6.59
CA GLU A 359 -17.14 -15.38 -6.25
C GLU A 359 -16.11 -14.73 -7.19
N GLY A 360 -15.04 -14.17 -6.60
CA GLY A 360 -13.92 -13.61 -7.38
C GLY A 360 -13.00 -14.69 -7.96
N PRO A 361 -12.12 -14.32 -8.90
CA PRO A 361 -11.12 -15.23 -9.47
C PRO A 361 -9.99 -15.61 -8.50
N LEU A 362 -9.89 -14.98 -7.34
CA LEU A 362 -8.85 -15.22 -6.34
C LEU A 362 -9.46 -15.70 -5.02
N PHE A 363 -8.94 -16.82 -4.52
CA PHE A 363 -9.30 -17.37 -3.22
C PHE A 363 -8.09 -17.38 -2.28
N ALA A 364 -8.36 -17.44 -0.98
CA ALA A 364 -7.34 -17.75 0.00
C ALA A 364 -6.78 -19.15 -0.26
N HIS A 365 -5.46 -19.29 -0.24
CA HIS A 365 -4.80 -20.57 -0.45
C HIS A 365 -5.19 -21.58 0.63
N GLU A 366 -5.23 -22.86 0.31
CA GLU A 366 -5.55 -23.94 1.26
C GLU A 366 -4.60 -23.99 2.48
N ASN A 367 -3.43 -23.34 2.40
CA ASN A 367 -2.54 -23.16 3.56
C ASN A 367 -3.07 -22.14 4.58
N VAL A 368 -3.98 -21.26 4.16
CA VAL A 368 -4.62 -20.27 5.02
C VAL A 368 -5.89 -20.83 5.62
N VAL A 369 -6.68 -21.50 4.78
CA VAL A 369 -7.96 -22.08 5.16
C VAL A 369 -7.70 -23.36 5.94
N THR A 370 -8.33 -23.49 7.10
CA THR A 370 -8.23 -24.68 7.93
C THR A 370 -9.00 -25.84 7.33
N ASP A 371 -8.52 -27.03 7.60
CA ASP A 371 -9.38 -28.20 7.65
C ASP A 371 -10.25 -28.11 8.94
N ALA A 372 -11.46 -27.61 8.80
CA ALA A 372 -12.39 -27.46 9.91
C ALA A 372 -12.70 -28.80 10.60
N ILE A 373 -12.60 -29.91 9.84
CA ILE A 373 -12.83 -31.28 10.34
C ILE A 373 -11.70 -31.70 11.27
N ASN A 374 -10.45 -31.38 10.93
CA ASN A 374 -9.26 -31.78 11.69
C ASN A 374 -8.76 -30.72 12.67
N LYS A 375 -9.42 -29.55 12.77
CA LYS A 375 -9.03 -28.42 13.64
C LYS A 375 -7.58 -27.95 13.44
N LEU A 376 -7.06 -28.08 12.24
CA LEU A 376 -5.71 -27.68 11.87
C LEU A 376 -5.72 -26.25 11.35
N TYR A 377 -5.42 -25.30 12.21
CA TYR A 377 -5.28 -23.88 11.87
C TYR A 377 -3.86 -23.63 11.36
N LYS A 378 -3.65 -23.61 10.03
CA LYS A 378 -2.31 -23.60 9.45
C LYS A 378 -1.58 -22.26 9.63
N VAL A 379 -2.24 -21.16 9.38
CA VAL A 379 -1.67 -19.80 9.55
C VAL A 379 -1.98 -19.25 10.93
N TYR A 380 -3.22 -19.46 11.41
CA TYR A 380 -3.69 -19.03 12.71
C TYR A 380 -3.44 -20.12 13.75
N ASP A 381 -3.04 -19.77 14.95
CA ASP A 381 -2.69 -20.78 15.98
C ASP A 381 -3.91 -21.49 16.55
N HIS A 382 -5.12 -20.88 16.45
CA HIS A 382 -6.39 -21.43 16.96
C HIS A 382 -7.61 -20.70 16.38
N GLN A 383 -8.80 -21.29 16.59
CA GLN A 383 -10.08 -20.78 16.12
C GLN A 383 -10.56 -19.45 16.75
N TYR A 384 -9.87 -18.96 17.78
CA TYR A 384 -10.24 -17.72 18.47
C TYR A 384 -9.47 -16.50 17.95
N ASP A 385 -8.63 -16.65 16.93
CA ASP A 385 -8.08 -15.53 16.16
C ASP A 385 -9.15 -15.05 15.17
N LEU A 386 -9.73 -13.89 15.45
CA LEU A 386 -10.85 -13.36 14.67
C LEU A 386 -10.45 -12.98 13.25
N ARG A 387 -9.17 -12.78 12.99
CA ARG A 387 -8.64 -12.52 11.62
C ARG A 387 -8.87 -13.68 10.67
N TYR A 388 -8.96 -14.90 11.20
CA TYR A 388 -9.32 -16.06 10.38
C TYR A 388 -10.66 -15.86 9.68
N TYR A 389 -11.65 -15.37 10.40
CA TYR A 389 -13.02 -15.16 9.89
C TYR A 389 -13.09 -13.90 9.01
N THR A 390 -12.47 -12.81 9.42
CA THR A 390 -12.46 -11.57 8.64
C THR A 390 -11.68 -11.71 7.34
N ASN A 391 -10.60 -12.48 7.31
CA ASN A 391 -9.79 -12.66 6.11
C ASN A 391 -10.36 -13.72 5.15
N THR A 392 -10.99 -14.80 5.65
CA THR A 392 -11.27 -15.97 4.81
C THR A 392 -12.74 -16.36 4.73
N SER A 393 -13.67 -15.60 5.34
CA SER A 393 -15.11 -15.96 5.42
C SER A 393 -15.35 -17.42 5.77
N ALA A 394 -14.55 -17.99 6.67
CA ALA A 394 -14.65 -19.38 7.07
C ALA A 394 -15.92 -19.57 7.92
N ASP A 395 -16.97 -20.09 7.33
CA ASP A 395 -18.09 -20.68 8.02
C ASP A 395 -18.10 -22.20 7.82
N GLU A 396 -18.91 -22.93 8.59
CA GLU A 396 -19.01 -24.39 8.52
C GLU A 396 -19.51 -24.89 7.15
N GLN A 397 -20.18 -24.03 6.36
CA GLN A 397 -20.75 -24.40 5.06
C GLN A 397 -19.84 -24.09 3.88
N TRP A 398 -18.88 -23.17 4.03
CA TRP A 398 -18.10 -22.61 2.92
C TRP A 398 -16.59 -22.77 3.14
N SER A 399 -16.10 -23.99 3.11
CA SER A 399 -14.66 -24.30 3.28
C SER A 399 -13.74 -23.80 2.16
N LYS A 400 -14.20 -22.90 1.29
CA LYS A 400 -13.47 -22.48 0.09
C LYS A 400 -12.55 -21.27 0.27
N GLY A 401 -12.56 -20.59 1.42
CA GLY A 401 -11.60 -19.53 1.70
C GLY A 401 -11.75 -18.27 0.84
N TYR A 402 -12.96 -17.71 0.80
CA TYR A 402 -13.14 -16.42 0.10
C TYR A 402 -12.51 -15.28 0.89
N PRO A 403 -11.72 -14.38 0.24
CA PRO A 403 -11.24 -13.19 0.90
C PRO A 403 -12.41 -12.32 1.39
N ALA A 404 -12.54 -12.15 2.70
CA ALA A 404 -13.66 -11.44 3.31
C ALA A 404 -13.27 -10.11 3.97
N LYS A 405 -11.99 -9.77 4.00
CA LYS A 405 -11.46 -8.61 4.73
C LYS A 405 -12.23 -7.30 4.45
N TYR A 406 -12.60 -7.06 3.21
CA TYR A 406 -13.27 -5.83 2.78
C TYR A 406 -14.80 -5.90 2.81
N VAL A 407 -15.37 -7.05 3.15
CA VAL A 407 -16.83 -7.28 3.11
C VAL A 407 -17.41 -7.83 4.41
N CYS A 408 -16.59 -8.31 5.34
CA CYS A 408 -17.03 -8.81 6.64
C CYS A 408 -17.40 -7.63 7.55
N ASN A 409 -18.66 -7.56 8.00
CA ASN A 409 -19.13 -6.55 8.93
C ASN A 409 -19.17 -7.06 10.36
N GLU A 410 -19.65 -8.26 10.57
CA GLU A 410 -19.94 -8.77 11.90
C GLU A 410 -19.54 -10.23 12.06
N ILE A 411 -18.96 -10.54 13.20
CA ILE A 411 -18.66 -11.90 13.62
C ILE A 411 -19.52 -12.21 14.86
N GLU A 412 -20.37 -13.22 14.77
CA GLU A 412 -21.11 -13.75 15.90
C GLU A 412 -20.41 -14.96 16.52
N VAL A 413 -20.82 -15.31 17.74
CA VAL A 413 -20.32 -16.47 18.45
C VAL A 413 -21.50 -17.41 18.76
N THR A 414 -21.42 -18.64 18.27
CA THR A 414 -22.45 -19.63 18.59
C THR A 414 -22.42 -19.98 20.08
N THR A 415 -23.56 -19.91 20.72
CA THR A 415 -23.76 -20.32 22.13
C THR A 415 -24.14 -21.80 22.28
N GLN A 416 -24.21 -22.54 21.20
CA GLN A 416 -24.57 -23.95 21.19
C GLN A 416 -23.41 -24.82 21.62
N THR A 417 -23.53 -25.40 22.81
CA THR A 417 -22.58 -26.32 23.42
C THR A 417 -21.37 -25.68 24.14
N SER A 418 -20.60 -26.49 24.82
CA SER A 418 -19.45 -26.11 25.66
C SER A 418 -18.26 -25.46 24.94
N SER A 419 -18.36 -25.23 23.64
CA SER A 419 -17.36 -24.52 22.83
C SER A 419 -18.01 -23.37 22.05
N GLN A 420 -17.63 -22.16 22.38
CA GLN A 420 -18.01 -20.95 21.62
C GLN A 420 -17.14 -20.85 20.39
N ILE A 421 -17.73 -20.92 19.21
CA ILE A 421 -17.01 -20.83 17.93
C ILE A 421 -17.47 -19.57 17.20
N PRO A 422 -16.55 -18.64 16.84
CA PRO A 422 -16.89 -17.51 16.01
C PRO A 422 -17.32 -17.94 14.60
N PHE A 423 -18.18 -17.19 13.99
CA PHE A 423 -18.54 -17.31 12.57
C PHE A 423 -18.92 -15.94 12.01
N VAL A 424 -18.83 -15.79 10.68
CA VAL A 424 -19.24 -14.53 10.03
C VAL A 424 -20.76 -14.49 9.96
N ALA A 425 -21.38 -13.55 10.69
CA ALA A 425 -22.81 -13.38 10.77
C ALA A 425 -23.36 -12.48 9.68
N SER A 426 -22.62 -11.44 9.32
CA SER A 426 -23.06 -10.51 8.30
C SER A 426 -21.92 -10.05 7.40
N TYR A 427 -22.31 -9.74 6.18
CA TYR A 427 -21.45 -9.12 5.18
C TYR A 427 -22.03 -7.76 4.80
N SER A 428 -21.18 -6.81 4.39
CA SER A 428 -21.65 -5.53 3.90
C SER A 428 -22.63 -5.72 2.74
N GLY A 429 -23.84 -5.15 2.91
CA GLY A 429 -24.92 -5.30 1.94
C GLY A 429 -24.63 -4.63 0.61
N GLY A 430 -24.75 -5.39 -0.48
CA GLY A 430 -24.64 -4.88 -1.85
C GLY A 430 -23.24 -4.93 -2.43
N SER A 431 -23.17 -4.57 -3.70
CA SER A 431 -21.91 -4.40 -4.42
C SER A 431 -21.26 -3.10 -3.96
N ARG A 432 -20.48 -3.15 -2.91
CA ARG A 432 -19.73 -1.96 -2.49
C ARG A 432 -18.41 -1.89 -3.24
N ASP A 433 -18.41 -1.02 -4.23
CA ASP A 433 -17.22 -0.63 -4.95
C ASP A 433 -16.56 0.61 -4.30
N ASP A 434 -16.93 0.93 -3.06
CA ASP A 434 -16.54 2.14 -2.31
C ASP A 434 -15.57 1.86 -1.16
N ARG A 435 -14.95 0.70 -1.13
CA ARG A 435 -13.96 0.39 -0.09
C ARG A 435 -12.66 1.13 -0.33
N ASN A 436 -12.17 1.82 0.69
CA ASN A 436 -10.88 2.49 0.65
C ASN A 436 -9.75 1.47 0.47
N TRP A 437 -8.69 1.88 -0.25
CA TRP A 437 -7.46 1.11 -0.33
C TRP A 437 -6.41 1.69 0.60
N ILE A 438 -5.99 0.89 1.60
CA ILE A 438 -5.05 1.33 2.63
C ILE A 438 -3.62 1.02 2.18
N PHE A 439 -2.82 2.07 1.98
CA PHE A 439 -1.38 1.91 1.72
C PHE A 439 -0.61 1.65 3.01
N TYR A 440 -0.89 2.40 4.07
CA TYR A 440 -0.21 2.25 5.36
C TYR A 440 -1.18 2.45 6.52
N ARG A 441 -1.04 1.61 7.55
CA ARG A 441 -1.77 1.71 8.80
C ARG A 441 -0.87 1.39 10.00
N LEU A 442 -1.30 1.74 11.20
CA LEU A 442 -0.47 1.70 12.40
C LEU A 442 0.16 0.32 12.66
N THR A 443 -0.62 -0.76 12.54
CA THR A 443 -0.09 -2.11 12.77
C THR A 443 0.93 -2.57 11.71
N ASP A 444 0.85 -2.06 10.48
CA ASP A 444 1.89 -2.29 9.47
C ASP A 444 3.21 -1.63 9.89
N VAL A 445 3.15 -0.35 10.31
CA VAL A 445 4.32 0.38 10.82
C VAL A 445 4.92 -0.31 12.04
N MET A 446 4.09 -0.73 13.00
CA MET A 446 4.52 -1.49 14.18
C MET A 446 5.24 -2.79 13.79
N LEU A 447 4.75 -3.51 12.78
CA LEU A 447 5.37 -4.75 12.31
C LEU A 447 6.63 -4.50 11.47
N MET A 448 6.74 -3.37 10.77
CA MET A 448 8.01 -2.93 10.16
C MET A 448 9.05 -2.62 11.23
N GLU A 449 8.66 -1.94 12.30
CA GLU A 449 9.52 -1.70 13.46
C GLU A 449 9.97 -3.01 14.12
N ALA A 450 9.05 -3.96 14.35
CA ALA A 450 9.39 -5.27 14.90
C ALA A 450 10.40 -6.04 14.03
N GLU A 451 10.25 -5.97 12.69
CA GLU A 451 11.22 -6.58 11.76
C GLU A 451 12.60 -5.92 11.91
N ALA A 452 12.66 -4.59 11.94
CA ALA A 452 13.92 -3.85 12.10
C ALA A 452 14.60 -4.14 13.45
N LEU A 453 13.83 -4.21 14.53
CA LEU A 453 14.34 -4.59 15.85
C LEU A 453 14.98 -5.98 15.84
N VAL A 454 14.35 -6.95 15.20
CA VAL A 454 14.89 -8.31 15.07
C VAL A 454 16.21 -8.32 14.29
N GLU A 455 16.33 -7.50 13.24
CA GLU A 455 17.56 -7.46 12.43
C GLU A 455 18.75 -6.81 13.19
N LEU A 456 18.49 -5.90 14.12
CA LEU A 456 19.51 -5.29 15.00
C LEU A 456 19.84 -6.13 16.23
N ALA A 457 19.01 -7.11 16.56
CA ALA A 457 19.13 -7.91 17.78
C ALA A 457 20.33 -8.87 17.78
N GLY A 458 20.72 -9.31 18.95
CA GLY A 458 21.63 -10.43 19.13
C GLY A 458 21.02 -11.77 18.71
N LYS A 459 21.85 -12.83 18.70
CA LYS A 459 21.41 -14.17 18.26
C LYS A 459 20.34 -14.78 19.17
N ASP A 460 20.48 -14.54 20.48
CA ASP A 460 19.69 -15.20 21.50
C ASP A 460 18.95 -14.17 22.35
N TYR A 461 17.71 -14.48 22.70
CA TYR A 461 16.87 -13.66 23.57
C TYR A 461 17.45 -13.50 24.98
N TYR A 462 18.13 -14.55 25.46
CA TYR A 462 18.80 -14.55 26.74
C TYR A 462 20.29 -14.81 26.56
N THR A 463 21.12 -13.94 27.15
CA THR A 463 22.56 -14.11 27.31
C THR A 463 22.91 -14.12 28.78
N THR A 464 24.16 -14.39 29.13
CA THR A 464 24.66 -14.38 30.50
C THR A 464 25.77 -13.36 30.62
N ASP A 465 25.74 -12.55 31.67
CA ASP A 465 26.84 -11.61 31.97
C ASP A 465 28.05 -12.29 32.62
N GLU A 466 29.06 -11.48 32.93
CA GLU A 466 30.30 -11.97 33.59
C GLU A 466 30.05 -12.55 34.99
N ASN A 467 28.94 -12.21 35.65
CA ASN A 467 28.53 -12.70 36.97
C ASN A 467 27.65 -13.96 36.88
N GLY A 468 27.24 -14.37 35.68
CA GLY A 468 26.33 -15.49 35.46
C GLY A 468 24.86 -15.09 35.51
N ASP A 469 24.55 -13.79 35.58
CA ASP A 469 23.19 -13.28 35.58
C ASP A 469 22.62 -13.26 34.16
N LYS A 470 21.32 -13.58 34.05
CA LYS A 470 20.60 -13.65 32.79
C LYS A 470 20.29 -12.25 32.28
N ILE A 471 20.78 -11.92 31.10
CA ILE A 471 20.50 -10.67 30.39
C ILE A 471 19.50 -10.94 29.26
N VAL A 472 18.51 -10.07 29.13
CA VAL A 472 17.51 -10.10 28.04
C VAL A 472 17.96 -9.19 26.90
N ASP A 473 17.88 -9.66 25.66
CA ASP A 473 18.05 -8.81 24.49
C ASP A 473 16.83 -7.89 24.35
N GLU A 474 17.05 -6.59 24.52
CA GLU A 474 15.98 -5.60 24.56
C GLU A 474 15.32 -5.39 23.18
N TYR A 475 16.02 -5.62 22.08
CA TYR A 475 15.44 -5.57 20.73
C TYR A 475 14.48 -6.74 20.49
N LEU A 476 14.88 -7.96 20.82
CA LEU A 476 14.00 -9.14 20.72
C LEU A 476 12.80 -9.03 21.65
N LYS A 477 13.00 -8.51 22.85
CA LYS A 477 11.92 -8.26 23.81
C LYS A 477 10.88 -7.28 23.27
N ARG A 478 11.34 -6.16 22.72
CA ARG A 478 10.46 -5.15 22.13
C ARG A 478 9.75 -5.69 20.88
N ALA A 479 10.46 -6.40 20.00
CA ALA A 479 9.87 -7.05 18.83
C ALA A 479 8.75 -8.03 19.23
N PHE A 480 8.99 -8.87 20.24
CA PHE A 480 8.00 -9.78 20.78
C PHE A 480 6.80 -9.02 21.36
N SER A 481 7.01 -7.91 22.08
CA SER A 481 5.92 -7.13 22.68
C SER A 481 4.99 -6.54 21.62
N ILE A 482 5.54 -6.05 20.50
CA ILE A 482 4.75 -5.57 19.37
C ILE A 482 3.88 -6.68 18.79
N VAL A 483 4.48 -7.83 18.49
CA VAL A 483 3.76 -8.99 17.97
C VAL A 483 2.69 -9.46 18.95
N TRP A 484 3.00 -9.50 20.23
CA TRP A 484 2.08 -9.89 21.29
C TRP A 484 0.86 -8.97 21.36
N VAL A 485 1.05 -7.65 21.28
CA VAL A 485 -0.04 -6.65 21.31
C VAL A 485 -0.98 -6.84 20.12
N ILE A 486 -0.44 -6.99 18.91
CA ILE A 486 -1.23 -7.18 17.69
C ILE A 486 -1.99 -8.50 17.74
N ASN A 487 -1.32 -9.58 18.14
CA ASN A 487 -1.93 -10.89 18.32
C ASN A 487 -3.05 -10.83 19.38
N ARG A 488 -2.77 -10.24 20.55
CA ARG A 488 -3.73 -10.11 21.65
C ARG A 488 -4.96 -9.31 21.25
N ARG A 489 -4.80 -8.21 20.52
CA ARG A 489 -5.88 -7.42 19.96
C ARG A 489 -6.81 -8.25 19.09
N SER A 490 -6.27 -9.21 18.36
CA SER A 490 -6.99 -10.03 17.37
C SER A 490 -7.72 -11.22 17.97
N LEU A 491 -7.50 -11.51 19.24
CA LEU A 491 -8.15 -12.62 19.92
C LEU A 491 -9.54 -12.26 20.42
N MET A 492 -10.48 -13.21 20.32
CA MET A 492 -11.76 -13.16 21.01
C MET A 492 -11.54 -12.95 22.50
N THR A 493 -12.10 -11.89 23.08
CA THR A 493 -11.85 -11.55 24.48
C THR A 493 -12.55 -12.49 25.47
N PRO A 494 -12.02 -12.56 26.72
CA PRO A 494 -12.45 -13.52 27.74
C PRO A 494 -13.87 -13.37 28.28
N HIS A 495 -14.62 -12.34 27.95
CA HIS A 495 -15.97 -12.13 28.51
C HIS A 495 -16.90 -13.33 28.31
N TYR A 496 -16.60 -14.15 27.29
CA TYR A 496 -17.37 -15.37 27.02
C TYR A 496 -16.59 -16.67 27.26
N ILE A 497 -15.28 -16.59 27.49
CA ILE A 497 -14.48 -17.75 27.87
C ILE A 497 -14.43 -17.77 29.40
N ASN A 498 -15.42 -18.35 29.99
CA ASN A 498 -15.70 -18.33 31.45
C ASN A 498 -14.68 -19.11 32.30
N THR A 499 -13.43 -19.22 31.86
CA THR A 499 -12.34 -19.81 32.65
C THR A 499 -11.04 -19.10 32.38
N THR A 500 -10.44 -18.56 33.42
CA THR A 500 -9.06 -18.05 33.45
C THR A 500 -8.03 -19.00 32.83
N SER A 501 -8.30 -20.30 32.80
CA SER A 501 -7.43 -21.32 32.23
C SER A 501 -7.43 -21.36 30.69
N VAL A 502 -8.55 -21.04 30.01
CA VAL A 502 -8.62 -21.07 28.54
C VAL A 502 -7.96 -19.82 27.95
N THR A 503 -8.19 -18.65 28.56
CA THR A 503 -7.56 -17.39 28.11
C THR A 503 -6.06 -17.41 28.24
N SER A 504 -5.50 -17.94 29.33
CA SER A 504 -4.06 -18.08 29.50
C SER A 504 -3.41 -19.04 28.48
N GLY A 505 -4.21 -19.96 27.89
CA GLY A 505 -3.77 -20.88 26.85
C GLY A 505 -3.75 -20.31 25.44
N LEU A 506 -4.55 -19.24 25.20
CA LEU A 506 -4.72 -18.64 23.86
C LEU A 506 -3.73 -17.49 23.58
N VAL A 507 -3.30 -16.81 24.62
CA VAL A 507 -2.37 -15.68 24.50
C VAL A 507 -1.01 -16.18 23.99
N LEU A 508 -0.43 -15.45 23.06
CA LEU A 508 0.91 -15.73 22.53
C LEU A 508 1.92 -15.82 23.68
N LYS A 509 2.68 -16.90 23.72
CA LYS A 509 3.75 -17.10 24.71
C LYS A 509 5.10 -17.06 24.04
N LEU A 510 6.11 -16.55 24.74
CA LEU A 510 7.49 -16.61 24.31
C LEU A 510 8.01 -18.06 24.43
N LYS A 511 7.74 -18.86 23.40
CA LYS A 511 8.20 -20.25 23.30
C LYS A 511 9.71 -20.29 23.04
N ALA A 512 10.35 -21.41 23.34
CA ALA A 512 11.79 -21.62 23.10
C ALA A 512 12.17 -21.35 21.63
N GLU A 513 11.30 -21.68 20.67
CA GLU A 513 11.51 -21.42 19.25
C GLU A 513 11.62 -19.93 18.90
N TYR A 514 11.02 -19.04 19.71
CA TYR A 514 11.05 -17.57 19.51
C TYR A 514 12.16 -16.88 20.31
N GLN A 515 12.93 -17.63 21.11
CA GLN A 515 14.03 -17.11 21.94
C GLN A 515 15.35 -17.00 21.18
N THR A 516 15.29 -16.95 19.86
CA THR A 516 16.44 -16.71 18.97
C THR A 516 16.06 -15.64 17.95
N GLN A 517 17.05 -14.96 17.37
CA GLN A 517 16.84 -13.98 16.32
C GLN A 517 16.06 -14.58 15.13
N ASP A 518 16.47 -15.77 14.67
CA ASP A 518 15.80 -16.45 13.54
C ASP A 518 14.35 -16.85 13.88
N GLY A 519 14.12 -17.37 15.07
CA GLY A 519 12.78 -17.72 15.51
C GLY A 519 11.87 -16.50 15.67
N MET A 520 12.39 -15.39 16.19
CA MET A 520 11.65 -14.13 16.29
C MET A 520 11.37 -13.55 14.91
N ARG A 521 12.31 -13.66 13.98
CA ARG A 521 12.16 -13.26 12.58
C ARG A 521 10.98 -14.00 11.89
N GLU A 522 10.90 -15.31 12.09
CA GLU A 522 9.78 -16.12 11.58
C GLU A 522 8.44 -15.75 12.27
N LEU A 523 8.47 -15.45 13.57
CA LEU A 523 7.27 -15.01 14.30
C LEU A 523 6.73 -13.68 13.77
N VAL A 524 7.60 -12.68 13.56
CA VAL A 524 7.22 -11.38 12.97
C VAL A 524 6.65 -11.56 11.57
N GLN A 525 7.29 -12.37 10.72
CA GLN A 525 6.80 -12.66 9.36
C GLN A 525 5.44 -13.38 9.38
N LYS A 526 5.22 -14.28 10.32
CA LYS A 526 3.94 -14.96 10.52
C LYS A 526 2.84 -13.99 10.95
N GLU A 527 3.15 -13.07 11.85
CA GLU A 527 2.19 -12.08 12.33
C GLU A 527 1.86 -11.05 11.24
N ARG A 528 2.86 -10.57 10.46
CA ARG A 528 2.63 -9.74 9.28
C ARG A 528 1.69 -10.42 8.28
N ARG A 529 1.91 -11.70 8.00
CA ARG A 529 1.04 -12.48 7.12
C ARG A 529 -0.40 -12.52 7.61
N ARG A 530 -0.64 -12.74 8.92
CA ARG A 530 -1.98 -12.78 9.52
C ARG A 530 -2.68 -11.44 9.47
N GLU A 531 -1.96 -10.40 9.85
CA GLU A 531 -2.48 -9.05 10.00
C GLU A 531 -2.75 -8.38 8.65
N LEU A 532 -1.80 -8.47 7.71
CA LEU A 532 -1.80 -7.73 6.45
C LEU A 532 -2.25 -8.56 5.23
N MET A 533 -2.84 -9.74 5.46
CA MET A 533 -3.34 -10.61 4.39
C MET A 533 -4.33 -9.86 3.49
N PHE A 534 -4.18 -10.00 2.17
CA PHE A 534 -4.99 -9.38 1.13
C PHE A 534 -4.89 -7.84 1.04
N GLU A 535 -3.90 -7.22 1.68
CA GLU A 535 -3.62 -5.79 1.57
C GLU A 535 -2.52 -5.46 0.52
N GLY A 536 -2.21 -6.39 -0.38
CA GLY A 536 -1.22 -6.19 -1.44
C GLY A 536 0.22 -6.10 -0.94
N LYS A 537 0.57 -6.78 0.16
CA LYS A 537 1.88 -6.65 0.83
C LYS A 537 2.67 -7.95 0.90
N ARG A 538 2.00 -9.10 0.94
CA ARG A 538 2.66 -10.37 1.27
C ARG A 538 3.77 -10.76 0.30
N TRP A 539 3.58 -10.55 -1.01
CA TRP A 539 4.64 -10.83 -1.98
C TRP A 539 5.87 -9.96 -1.74
N PHE A 540 5.65 -8.69 -1.44
CA PHE A 540 6.75 -7.75 -1.16
C PHE A 540 7.48 -8.07 0.15
N ASP A 541 6.80 -8.58 1.17
CA ASP A 541 7.44 -9.08 2.40
C ASP A 541 8.36 -10.29 2.11
N LEU A 542 7.87 -11.24 1.31
CA LEU A 542 8.66 -12.40 0.89
C LEU A 542 9.86 -11.99 0.03
N LEU A 543 9.64 -11.06 -0.89
CA LEU A 543 10.68 -10.53 -1.79
C LEU A 543 11.75 -9.75 -1.00
N ARG A 544 11.35 -8.90 -0.04
CA ARG A 544 12.27 -8.16 0.84
C ARG A 544 13.14 -9.14 1.63
N ARG A 545 12.57 -10.23 2.13
CA ARG A 545 13.35 -11.28 2.79
C ARG A 545 14.38 -11.90 1.87
N CYS A 546 14.02 -12.25 0.63
CA CYS A 546 14.94 -12.76 -0.37
C CYS A 546 16.02 -11.73 -0.74
N HIS A 547 15.66 -10.46 -0.84
CA HIS A 547 16.58 -9.35 -1.10
C HIS A 547 17.63 -9.22 0.00
N ARG A 548 17.20 -9.15 1.26
CA ARG A 548 18.07 -9.07 2.44
C ARG A 548 19.01 -10.28 2.56
N ASP A 549 18.51 -11.47 2.32
CA ASP A 549 19.28 -12.72 2.47
C ASP A 549 20.28 -12.94 1.30
N GLY A 550 20.65 -11.89 0.57
CA GLY A 550 21.66 -11.88 -0.50
C GLY A 550 21.08 -12.12 -1.89
N GLN A 551 19.88 -11.65 -2.15
CA GLN A 551 19.17 -11.77 -3.44
C GLN A 551 18.97 -13.23 -3.86
N THR A 552 18.59 -14.09 -2.91
CA THR A 552 18.29 -15.51 -3.14
C THR A 552 16.81 -15.73 -3.45
N THR A 553 16.44 -16.96 -3.80
CA THR A 553 15.03 -17.37 -3.96
C THR A 553 14.59 -18.38 -2.91
N ASP A 554 15.46 -18.73 -1.97
CA ASP A 554 15.28 -19.87 -1.06
C ASP A 554 14.07 -19.67 -0.13
N TYR A 555 13.88 -18.45 0.38
CA TYR A 555 12.77 -18.18 1.28
C TYR A 555 11.40 -18.28 0.56
N ILE A 556 11.31 -17.79 -0.68
CA ILE A 556 10.11 -17.92 -1.51
C ILE A 556 9.87 -19.38 -1.88
N LYS A 557 10.90 -20.12 -2.34
CA LYS A 557 10.79 -21.55 -2.64
C LYS A 557 10.28 -22.38 -1.46
N LYS A 558 10.71 -22.03 -0.24
CA LYS A 558 10.28 -22.71 0.99
C LYS A 558 8.82 -22.44 1.33
N ASN A 559 8.34 -21.22 1.12
CA ASN A 559 7.06 -20.77 1.67
C ASN A 559 5.93 -20.70 0.64
N VAL A 560 6.22 -20.40 -0.63
CA VAL A 560 5.21 -20.26 -1.67
C VAL A 560 4.95 -21.59 -2.36
N PRO A 561 3.73 -22.15 -2.25
CA PRO A 561 3.40 -23.42 -2.90
C PRO A 561 3.29 -23.26 -4.42
N ALA A 562 3.54 -24.34 -5.13
CA ALA A 562 3.30 -24.42 -6.58
C ALA A 562 1.79 -24.39 -6.85
N LYS A 563 1.29 -23.31 -7.42
CA LYS A 563 -0.14 -23.13 -7.70
C LYS A 563 -0.52 -23.82 -9.01
N GLY A 564 -1.33 -24.90 -8.91
CA GLY A 564 -1.91 -25.56 -10.07
C GLY A 564 -0.92 -26.25 -11.02
N ASN A 565 0.33 -26.42 -10.63
CA ASN A 565 1.33 -27.13 -11.41
C ASN A 565 1.55 -28.54 -10.88
N SER A 566 0.93 -29.53 -11.53
CA SER A 566 1.16 -30.95 -11.29
C SER A 566 2.48 -31.47 -11.90
N THR A 567 3.28 -30.62 -12.55
CA THR A 567 4.39 -31.05 -13.44
C THR A 567 5.79 -30.76 -12.90
N GLY A 568 5.96 -30.46 -11.61
CA GLY A 568 7.31 -30.39 -11.02
C GLY A 568 8.20 -29.25 -11.59
N VAL A 569 7.60 -28.21 -12.16
CA VAL A 569 8.34 -27.04 -12.66
C VAL A 569 9.11 -26.41 -11.51
N ILE A 570 10.40 -26.19 -11.68
CA ILE A 570 11.22 -25.44 -10.72
C ILE A 570 10.80 -23.99 -10.82
N LEU A 571 9.94 -23.56 -9.88
CA LEU A 571 9.55 -22.17 -9.74
C LEU A 571 10.71 -21.36 -9.15
N PHE A 572 10.78 -20.08 -9.53
CA PHE A 572 11.73 -19.13 -8.94
C PHE A 572 13.21 -19.53 -9.15
N VAL A 573 13.59 -19.71 -10.42
CA VAL A 573 14.92 -20.22 -10.84
C VAL A 573 16.06 -19.37 -10.28
N ASN A 574 15.94 -18.05 -10.35
CA ASN A 574 16.91 -17.09 -9.83
C ASN A 574 16.21 -15.83 -9.29
N TYR A 575 16.97 -14.92 -8.71
CA TYR A 575 16.41 -13.70 -8.10
C TYR A 575 15.63 -12.82 -9.11
N GLU A 576 16.09 -12.75 -10.37
CA GLU A 576 15.41 -11.96 -11.41
C GLU A 576 14.02 -12.52 -11.76
N SER A 577 13.80 -13.83 -11.63
CA SER A 577 12.50 -14.48 -11.85
C SER A 577 11.42 -14.05 -10.85
N LEU A 578 11.81 -13.41 -9.75
CA LEU A 578 10.87 -12.88 -8.75
C LEU A 578 10.17 -11.59 -9.20
N PHE A 579 10.68 -10.95 -10.26
CA PHE A 579 10.18 -9.67 -10.76
C PHE A 579 9.44 -9.85 -12.08
N TRP A 580 8.56 -8.92 -12.40
CA TRP A 580 7.83 -8.90 -13.66
C TRP A 580 8.74 -8.53 -14.85
N PRO A 581 8.51 -9.07 -16.06
CA PRO A 581 9.17 -8.60 -17.28
C PRO A 581 8.71 -7.19 -17.63
N TYR A 582 9.50 -6.47 -18.42
CA TYR A 582 9.05 -5.21 -19.01
C TYR A 582 8.00 -5.48 -20.08
N ASN A 583 7.00 -4.60 -20.14
CA ASN A 583 5.93 -4.71 -21.14
C ASN A 583 6.47 -4.58 -22.56
N LYS A 584 5.97 -5.41 -23.46
CA LYS A 584 6.39 -5.41 -24.87
C LYS A 584 6.15 -4.06 -25.57
N THR A 585 5.09 -3.35 -25.20
CA THR A 585 4.79 -2.02 -25.74
C THR A 585 5.81 -1.00 -25.27
N GLU A 586 6.19 -1.04 -24.00
CA GLU A 586 7.21 -0.16 -23.42
C GLU A 586 8.59 -0.38 -24.03
N LEU A 587 8.97 -1.64 -24.27
CA LEU A 587 10.24 -1.98 -24.96
C LEU A 587 10.29 -1.45 -26.39
N LYS A 588 9.14 -1.32 -27.07
CA LYS A 588 9.05 -0.73 -28.40
C LYS A 588 9.08 0.79 -28.36
N ALA A 589 8.44 1.39 -27.38
CA ALA A 589 8.38 2.86 -27.25
C ALA A 589 9.69 3.43 -26.72
N ASN A 590 10.31 2.80 -25.74
CA ASN A 590 11.55 3.23 -25.12
C ASN A 590 12.72 2.38 -25.62
N THR A 591 13.42 2.86 -26.65
CA THR A 591 14.52 2.14 -27.30
C THR A 591 15.77 1.97 -26.44
N ALA A 592 15.87 2.68 -25.32
CA ALA A 592 16.95 2.52 -24.34
C ALA A 592 16.66 1.42 -23.31
N LEU A 593 15.41 0.92 -23.23
CA LEU A 593 15.02 -0.14 -22.32
C LEU A 593 15.28 -1.51 -22.94
N THR A 594 16.02 -2.35 -22.24
CA THR A 594 16.33 -3.72 -22.67
C THR A 594 15.68 -4.71 -21.73
N GLN A 595 15.02 -5.74 -22.27
CA GLN A 595 14.39 -6.79 -21.46
C GLN A 595 15.42 -7.49 -20.56
N LYS A 596 14.96 -7.90 -19.40
CA LYS A 596 15.77 -8.64 -18.43
C LYS A 596 16.25 -9.97 -19.00
N PRO A 597 17.51 -10.37 -18.71
CA PRO A 597 18.09 -11.61 -19.23
C PRO A 597 17.26 -12.85 -18.97
N PHE A 598 16.62 -12.94 -17.82
CA PHE A 598 15.75 -14.06 -17.45
C PHE A 598 14.60 -14.28 -18.44
N TYR A 599 14.02 -13.20 -18.99
CA TYR A 599 12.89 -13.27 -19.92
C TYR A 599 13.30 -13.34 -21.40
N GLY A 600 14.60 -13.53 -21.68
CA GLY A 600 15.13 -13.60 -23.04
C GLY A 600 15.11 -12.23 -23.75
N GLY A 601 16.20 -11.85 -24.38
CA GLY A 601 16.33 -10.55 -25.08
C GLY A 601 15.59 -10.48 -26.42
N THR A 602 14.71 -11.41 -26.81
CA THR A 602 14.11 -11.45 -28.14
C THR A 602 12.66 -11.92 -28.13
N ASP A 603 11.96 -11.65 -29.23
CA ASP A 603 10.53 -11.80 -29.52
C ASP A 603 9.91 -13.21 -29.37
N ASP A 604 10.63 -14.23 -28.90
CA ASP A 604 10.22 -15.62 -28.84
C ASP A 604 9.67 -15.99 -27.44
N GLU A 605 8.47 -15.52 -27.15
CA GLU A 605 7.77 -15.69 -25.86
C GLU A 605 7.52 -17.17 -25.47
N ASP A 606 7.50 -18.09 -26.44
CA ASP A 606 7.22 -19.50 -26.21
C ASP A 606 8.47 -20.36 -25.95
N LYS A 607 9.65 -19.93 -26.39
CA LYS A 607 10.90 -20.73 -26.24
C LYS A 607 11.36 -20.91 -24.80
N TYR A 608 11.09 -19.93 -23.93
CA TYR A 608 11.50 -20.03 -22.54
C TYR A 608 10.73 -21.14 -21.79
N TYR A 609 9.44 -21.30 -22.09
CA TYR A 609 8.62 -22.36 -21.50
C TYR A 609 9.00 -23.74 -21.98
N GLU A 610 9.35 -23.89 -23.26
CA GLU A 610 9.79 -25.19 -23.83
C GLU A 610 11.19 -25.59 -23.33
N SER A 611 12.09 -24.66 -23.10
CA SER A 611 13.45 -24.93 -22.57
C SER A 611 13.46 -25.27 -21.08
N SER A 612 12.51 -24.75 -20.29
CA SER A 612 12.37 -25.06 -18.85
C SER A 612 11.63 -26.37 -18.58
N GLN A 613 11.03 -27.01 -19.63
CA GLN A 613 10.39 -28.32 -19.55
C GLN A 613 11.31 -29.48 -20.00
N LYS A 614 12.51 -29.19 -20.51
CA LYS A 614 13.57 -30.16 -20.81
C LYS A 614 14.59 -30.21 -19.68
#